data_3fa9b86c7cc6b383039e052f6548eb64
#
_entry.id   3fa9b86c7cc6b383039e052f6548eb64
#
_cell.length_a   1.000
_cell.length_b   1.000
_cell.length_c   1.000
_cell.angle_alpha   90.00
_cell.angle_beta   90.00
_cell.angle_gamma   90.00
#
_symmetry.space_group_name_H-M   'P 1'
#
loop_
_entity.id
_entity.type
_entity.pdbx_description
1 polymer ?
#
loop_
_entity_poly.entity_id
_entity_poly.type
_entity_poly.pdbx_seq_one_letter_code
_entity_poly.pdbx_strand_id
1 'polypeptide(L)'
;VARFNLSATQLGGVQGEVRLVSSDPLTFDDTRHVTLLAHEPPGVWLISDSAAEARFVQEALAPGPLVAAGQAQYRCEIASPSRLADGVPPTTGLVCLLNIASPGDAGWRRLGEFVERGGSLWIILGDRVSHAAYLTDEARKVLPAELAAPLSFRPPEFLDMPRAAHPALRRFADWGSAALSAEPILRYWRVDPAPDASVLVRYTDPRQGAALLERTVGRGRVLLQTTPLDRRGWNDLPVAGWEYVALVDQLAAWLTPQSRRRGNFEFPVEVRLEVTPQAVATSRLLRRPNGEQALQEIAAQTTTVVLKDLDQVGNYRLLPGEQAGATDAPAGPGSEAALAAQLFSLNAAASESQLTRLGSTELDQRLGAERYGVTRTLEQLERRVRAGRQGREVFPWLVTLVVLLFVAEHWLSNRFHDGGASQGETREGDAAGREGAGANPTATSRAPSAREPSAAWGARAGA
;
A
#
# COMPACT_ATOMS: atom_id res chain seq x y z
N VAL A 1 -19.80 2.52 -3.28
CA VAL A 1 -18.83 1.58 -3.85
C VAL A 1 -19.38 1.03 -5.14
N ALA A 2 -18.69 1.25 -6.27
CA ALA A 2 -19.03 0.63 -7.56
C ALA A 2 -18.26 -0.70 -7.70
N ARG A 3 -18.94 -1.73 -8.21
CA ARG A 3 -18.34 -3.04 -8.49
C ARG A 3 -18.43 -3.31 -9.98
N PHE A 4 -17.32 -3.71 -10.57
CA PHE A 4 -17.21 -4.07 -11.97
C PHE A 4 -16.82 -5.55 -12.06
N ASN A 5 -17.60 -6.32 -12.85
CA ASN A 5 -17.25 -7.69 -13.18
C ASN A 5 -16.52 -7.67 -14.53
N LEU A 6 -15.27 -8.02 -14.52
CA LEU A 6 -14.44 -8.10 -15.72
C LEU A 6 -14.07 -9.57 -15.95
N SER A 7 -14.37 -10.07 -17.15
CA SER A 7 -13.95 -11.40 -17.57
C SER A 7 -12.74 -11.27 -18.47
N ALA A 8 -11.64 -11.90 -18.07
CA ALA A 8 -10.46 -11.98 -18.91
C ALA A 8 -10.72 -12.99 -20.04
N THR A 9 -10.74 -12.51 -21.27
CA THR A 9 -10.91 -13.36 -22.46
C THR A 9 -9.59 -13.94 -22.97
N GLN A 10 -8.46 -13.43 -22.47
CA GLN A 10 -7.11 -13.85 -22.86
C GLN A 10 -6.18 -13.83 -21.66
N LEU A 11 -5.17 -14.71 -21.70
CA LEU A 11 -4.11 -14.74 -20.69
C LEU A 11 -3.18 -13.55 -20.85
N GLY A 12 -2.59 -13.11 -19.72
CA GLY A 12 -1.64 -12.00 -19.68
C GLY A 12 -2.10 -10.83 -18.83
N GLY A 13 -1.39 -9.72 -18.96
CA GLY A 13 -1.69 -8.49 -18.22
C GLY A 13 -2.54 -7.54 -19.07
N VAL A 14 -3.60 -7.03 -18.49
CA VAL A 14 -4.44 -5.96 -19.09
C VAL A 14 -4.39 -4.75 -18.17
N GLN A 15 -4.16 -3.58 -18.74
CA GLN A 15 -4.18 -2.32 -18.01
C GLN A 15 -5.36 -1.47 -18.49
N GLY A 16 -6.01 -0.83 -17.54
CA GLY A 16 -7.13 0.06 -17.81
C GLY A 16 -7.22 1.18 -16.79
N GLU A 17 -8.23 2.00 -16.94
CA GLU A 17 -8.57 3.03 -15.98
C GLU A 17 -10.07 3.05 -15.73
N VAL A 18 -10.44 3.42 -14.50
CA VAL A 18 -11.82 3.72 -14.11
C VAL A 18 -11.85 5.19 -13.74
N ARG A 19 -12.70 5.95 -14.44
CA ARG A 19 -12.82 7.38 -14.23
C ARG A 19 -14.19 7.73 -13.67
N LEU A 20 -14.21 8.55 -12.62
CA LEU A 20 -15.40 9.23 -12.14
C LEU A 20 -15.61 10.47 -13.00
N VAL A 21 -16.85 10.64 -13.47
CA VAL A 21 -17.27 11.90 -14.12
C VAL A 21 -17.88 12.74 -13.01
N SER A 22 -17.03 13.48 -12.30
CA SER A 22 -17.45 14.38 -11.23
C SER A 22 -17.20 15.83 -11.62
N SER A 23 -17.87 16.75 -10.95
CA SER A 23 -17.67 18.21 -11.10
C SER A 23 -16.94 18.82 -9.92
N ASP A 24 -16.33 17.99 -9.06
CA ASP A 24 -15.59 18.52 -7.91
C ASP A 24 -14.21 19.04 -8.34
N PRO A 25 -13.61 19.93 -7.54
CA PRO A 25 -12.31 20.53 -7.88
C PRO A 25 -11.12 19.58 -7.72
N LEU A 26 -11.31 18.37 -7.13
CA LEU A 26 -10.24 17.43 -6.83
C LEU A 26 -10.17 16.34 -7.92
N THR A 27 -9.64 16.68 -9.06
CA THR A 27 -9.66 15.81 -10.25
C THR A 27 -8.61 14.69 -10.24
N PHE A 28 -7.61 14.74 -9.35
CA PHE A 28 -6.52 13.75 -9.35
C PHE A 28 -6.96 12.38 -8.82
N ASP A 29 -8.00 12.31 -7.99
CA ASP A 29 -8.55 11.09 -7.43
C ASP A 29 -9.75 10.53 -8.22
N ASP A 30 -10.21 11.26 -9.23
CA ASP A 30 -11.27 10.83 -10.14
C ASP A 30 -10.87 9.64 -11.01
N THR A 31 -9.57 9.39 -11.18
CA THR A 31 -9.07 8.29 -12.02
C THR A 31 -8.35 7.25 -11.19
N ARG A 32 -8.77 5.98 -11.33
CA ARG A 32 -8.08 4.82 -10.77
C ARG A 32 -7.55 3.94 -11.88
N HIS A 33 -6.25 3.71 -11.85
CA HIS A 33 -5.56 2.84 -12.79
C HIS A 33 -5.58 1.40 -12.28
N VAL A 34 -5.85 0.46 -13.16
CA VAL A 34 -6.01 -0.95 -12.80
C VAL A 34 -5.17 -1.83 -13.70
N THR A 35 -4.39 -2.68 -13.09
CA THR A 35 -3.70 -3.79 -13.76
C THR A 35 -4.37 -5.09 -13.34
N LEU A 36 -4.90 -5.82 -14.33
CA LEU A 36 -5.48 -7.15 -14.20
C LEU A 36 -4.50 -8.15 -14.80
N LEU A 37 -4.16 -9.17 -14.03
CA LEU A 37 -3.25 -10.24 -14.46
C LEU A 37 -4.08 -11.52 -14.61
N ALA A 38 -4.38 -11.89 -15.84
CA ALA A 38 -5.08 -13.13 -16.16
C ALA A 38 -4.07 -14.28 -16.32
N HIS A 39 -4.20 -15.30 -15.50
CA HIS A 39 -3.36 -16.50 -15.52
C HIS A 39 -4.22 -17.73 -15.73
N GLU A 40 -3.61 -18.80 -16.21
CA GLU A 40 -4.25 -20.10 -16.12
C GLU A 40 -4.59 -20.42 -14.66
N PRO A 41 -5.73 -21.09 -14.40
CA PRO A 41 -6.05 -21.56 -13.07
C PRO A 41 -4.89 -22.39 -12.50
N PRO A 42 -4.39 -22.05 -11.30
CA PRO A 42 -3.27 -22.76 -10.68
C PRO A 42 -3.65 -24.22 -10.41
N GLY A 43 -2.70 -25.13 -10.63
CA GLY A 43 -2.84 -26.53 -10.27
C GLY A 43 -2.84 -26.69 -8.75
N VAL A 44 -3.84 -27.39 -8.23
CA VAL A 44 -3.94 -27.82 -6.83
C VAL A 44 -3.93 -29.35 -6.80
N TRP A 45 -2.93 -29.92 -6.15
CA TRP A 45 -2.76 -31.37 -6.06
C TRP A 45 -3.24 -31.86 -4.69
N LEU A 46 -4.38 -32.58 -4.69
CA LEU A 46 -5.05 -33.07 -3.49
C LEU A 46 -4.59 -34.51 -3.22
N ILE A 47 -3.71 -34.70 -2.27
CA ILE A 47 -3.17 -36.01 -1.89
C ILE A 47 -4.03 -36.62 -0.79
N SER A 48 -4.67 -37.72 -1.07
CA SER A 48 -5.53 -38.44 -0.14
C SER A 48 -5.58 -39.92 -0.42
N ASP A 49 -5.75 -40.74 0.63
CA ASP A 49 -6.09 -42.15 0.54
C ASP A 49 -7.57 -42.37 0.19
N SER A 50 -8.39 -41.32 0.25
CA SER A 50 -9.82 -41.40 0.00
C SER A 50 -10.27 -40.23 -0.91
N ALA A 51 -10.64 -40.58 -2.14
CA ALA A 51 -11.19 -39.61 -3.08
C ALA A 51 -12.50 -38.97 -2.57
N ALA A 52 -13.29 -39.66 -1.76
CA ALA A 52 -14.52 -39.12 -1.19
C ALA A 52 -14.25 -38.00 -0.18
N GLU A 53 -13.19 -38.08 0.60
CA GLU A 53 -12.78 -37.02 1.54
C GLU A 53 -12.16 -35.84 0.81
N ALA A 54 -11.32 -36.10 -0.18
CA ALA A 54 -10.72 -35.04 -1.00
C ALA A 54 -11.76 -34.20 -1.75
N ARG A 55 -12.92 -34.76 -2.05
CA ARG A 55 -14.03 -34.06 -2.73
C ARG A 55 -14.54 -32.84 -1.95
N PHE A 56 -14.53 -32.85 -0.63
CA PHE A 56 -14.94 -31.67 0.14
C PHE A 56 -14.09 -30.44 -0.20
N VAL A 57 -12.78 -30.62 -0.25
CA VAL A 57 -11.84 -29.55 -0.62
C VAL A 57 -11.91 -29.28 -2.14
N GLN A 58 -12.02 -30.34 -2.96
CA GLN A 58 -12.14 -30.18 -4.41
C GLN A 58 -13.38 -29.34 -4.80
N GLU A 59 -14.57 -29.67 -4.28
CA GLU A 59 -15.80 -28.96 -4.59
C GLU A 59 -15.80 -27.53 -4.01
N ALA A 60 -15.08 -27.28 -2.90
CA ALA A 60 -14.92 -25.94 -2.39
C ALA A 60 -14.02 -25.06 -3.28
N LEU A 61 -12.99 -25.63 -3.94
CA LEU A 61 -12.05 -24.91 -4.80
C LEU A 61 -12.47 -24.87 -6.28
N ALA A 62 -13.00 -25.97 -6.77
CA ALA A 62 -13.34 -26.17 -8.17
C ALA A 62 -14.70 -26.87 -8.31
N PRO A 63 -15.82 -26.21 -8.00
CA PRO A 63 -17.15 -26.77 -8.12
C PRO A 63 -17.41 -27.31 -9.53
N GLY A 64 -17.99 -28.51 -9.63
CA GLY A 64 -18.26 -29.17 -10.91
C GLY A 64 -18.91 -28.29 -11.97
N PRO A 65 -19.95 -27.49 -11.67
CA PRO A 65 -20.56 -26.56 -12.64
C PRO A 65 -19.60 -25.49 -13.16
N LEU A 66 -18.70 -24.95 -12.31
CA LEU A 66 -17.71 -23.95 -12.73
C LEU A 66 -16.60 -24.59 -13.58
N VAL A 67 -16.20 -25.82 -13.26
CA VAL A 67 -15.26 -26.58 -14.09
C VAL A 67 -15.83 -26.82 -15.48
N ALA A 68 -17.10 -27.26 -15.57
CA ALA A 68 -17.79 -27.50 -16.83
C ALA A 68 -17.94 -26.23 -17.67
N ALA A 69 -18.12 -25.08 -17.02
CA ALA A 69 -18.21 -23.77 -17.65
C ALA A 69 -16.86 -23.13 -18.02
N GLY A 70 -15.72 -23.78 -17.66
CA GLY A 70 -14.39 -23.20 -17.82
C GLY A 70 -14.12 -21.97 -16.93
N GLN A 71 -14.88 -21.82 -15.84
CA GLN A 71 -14.82 -20.69 -14.91
C GLN A 71 -14.22 -21.03 -13.54
N ALA A 72 -13.70 -22.26 -13.38
CA ALA A 72 -13.08 -22.69 -12.15
C ALA A 72 -11.79 -21.88 -11.88
N GLN A 73 -11.62 -21.42 -10.66
CA GLN A 73 -10.44 -20.63 -10.24
C GLN A 73 -9.20 -21.50 -10.03
N TYR A 74 -9.38 -22.80 -9.82
CA TYR A 74 -8.31 -23.78 -9.59
C TYR A 74 -8.51 -24.99 -10.48
N ARG A 75 -7.40 -25.65 -10.78
CA ARG A 75 -7.38 -26.93 -11.49
C ARG A 75 -6.99 -28.01 -10.49
N CYS A 76 -7.99 -28.68 -9.90
CA CYS A 76 -7.80 -29.67 -8.85
C CYS A 76 -7.60 -31.07 -9.43
N GLU A 77 -6.55 -31.78 -8.98
CA GLU A 77 -6.28 -33.20 -9.27
C GLU A 77 -6.15 -33.96 -7.95
N ILE A 78 -6.89 -35.06 -7.82
CA ILE A 78 -6.79 -35.99 -6.67
C ILE A 78 -5.81 -37.10 -7.00
N ALA A 79 -4.88 -37.34 -6.09
CA ALA A 79 -3.89 -38.43 -6.25
C ALA A 79 -3.63 -39.18 -4.93
N SER A 80 -3.13 -40.40 -5.04
CA SER A 80 -2.72 -41.21 -3.88
C SER A 80 -1.37 -40.72 -3.31
N PRO A 81 -1.09 -40.93 -2.02
CA PRO A 81 0.18 -40.55 -1.39
C PRO A 81 1.42 -41.20 -2.06
N SER A 82 1.27 -42.36 -2.67
CA SER A 82 2.36 -43.04 -3.38
C SER A 82 2.95 -42.20 -4.53
N ARG A 83 2.13 -41.33 -5.16
CA ARG A 83 2.57 -40.45 -6.25
C ARG A 83 3.55 -39.35 -5.80
N LEU A 84 3.65 -39.09 -4.49
CA LEU A 84 4.60 -38.11 -3.96
C LEU A 84 6.06 -38.48 -4.21
N ALA A 85 6.38 -39.75 -4.27
CA ALA A 85 7.72 -40.24 -4.57
C ALA A 85 8.18 -39.90 -5.99
N ASP A 86 7.24 -39.81 -6.94
CA ASP A 86 7.50 -39.45 -8.35
C ASP A 86 7.82 -37.96 -8.51
N GLY A 87 7.48 -37.13 -7.51
CA GLY A 87 7.64 -35.68 -7.50
C GLY A 87 6.34 -34.94 -7.78
N VAL A 88 6.37 -33.62 -7.53
CA VAL A 88 5.21 -32.73 -7.72
C VAL A 88 5.15 -32.29 -9.19
N PRO A 89 3.98 -32.39 -9.86
CA PRO A 89 3.83 -31.95 -11.24
C PRO A 89 4.20 -30.46 -11.42
N PRO A 90 4.85 -30.05 -12.52
CA PRO A 90 5.39 -28.70 -12.69
C PRO A 90 4.32 -27.60 -12.74
N THR A 91 3.08 -27.95 -13.11
CA THR A 91 1.94 -27.03 -13.14
C THR A 91 1.27 -26.82 -11.79
N THR A 92 1.72 -27.54 -10.75
CA THR A 92 1.16 -27.47 -9.40
C THR A 92 1.70 -26.26 -8.66
N GLY A 93 0.81 -25.41 -8.17
CA GLY A 93 1.14 -24.29 -7.29
C GLY A 93 0.92 -24.60 -5.80
N LEU A 94 0.00 -25.51 -5.52
CA LEU A 94 -0.39 -25.92 -4.17
C LEU A 94 -0.54 -27.43 -4.07
N VAL A 95 0.09 -28.03 -3.07
CA VAL A 95 -0.14 -29.41 -2.67
C VAL A 95 -0.91 -29.44 -1.35
N CYS A 96 -2.00 -30.20 -1.29
CA CYS A 96 -2.77 -30.43 -0.07
C CYS A 96 -2.62 -31.88 0.38
N LEU A 97 -2.10 -32.11 1.58
CA LEU A 97 -2.07 -33.43 2.20
C LEU A 97 -3.32 -33.59 3.08
N LEU A 98 -4.26 -34.39 2.62
CA LEU A 98 -5.57 -34.55 3.27
C LEU A 98 -5.60 -35.83 4.12
N ASN A 99 -5.32 -35.69 5.42
CA ASN A 99 -5.40 -36.78 6.39
C ASN A 99 -4.68 -38.08 5.92
N ILE A 100 -3.45 -37.96 5.42
CA ILE A 100 -2.67 -39.12 4.95
C ILE A 100 -1.82 -39.70 6.06
N ALA A 101 -1.62 -41.02 6.04
CA ALA A 101 -0.83 -41.71 7.05
C ALA A 101 0.64 -41.26 7.03
N SER A 102 1.23 -41.18 5.86
CA SER A 102 2.63 -40.76 5.67
C SER A 102 2.88 -40.36 4.22
N PRO A 103 3.60 -39.27 3.97
CA PRO A 103 4.21 -39.04 2.65
C PRO A 103 5.39 -39.98 2.33
N GLY A 104 5.97 -40.65 3.32
CA GLY A 104 7.26 -41.34 3.23
C GLY A 104 8.45 -40.34 3.14
N ASP A 105 9.68 -40.86 3.39
CA ASP A 105 10.87 -40.01 3.38
C ASP A 105 11.15 -39.39 2.00
N ALA A 106 10.94 -40.13 0.95
CA ALA A 106 11.05 -39.63 -0.42
C ALA A 106 10.01 -38.56 -0.71
N GLY A 107 8.77 -38.76 -0.27
CA GLY A 107 7.69 -37.75 -0.39
C GLY A 107 8.02 -36.47 0.38
N TRP A 108 8.48 -36.57 1.63
CA TRP A 108 8.87 -35.39 2.41
C TRP A 108 10.00 -34.61 1.74
N ARG A 109 11.03 -35.26 1.20
CA ARG A 109 12.09 -34.59 0.45
C ARG A 109 11.53 -33.84 -0.79
N ARG A 110 10.69 -34.51 -1.57
CA ARG A 110 10.08 -33.89 -2.77
C ARG A 110 9.18 -32.72 -2.42
N LEU A 111 8.43 -32.79 -1.32
CA LEU A 111 7.62 -31.71 -0.81
C LEU A 111 8.51 -30.54 -0.32
N GLY A 112 9.60 -30.83 0.38
CA GLY A 112 10.59 -29.83 0.81
C GLY A 112 11.18 -29.09 -0.37
N GLU A 113 11.71 -29.80 -1.37
CA GLU A 113 12.24 -29.23 -2.62
C GLU A 113 11.19 -28.37 -3.36
N PHE A 114 9.93 -28.82 -3.39
CA PHE A 114 8.84 -28.08 -4.01
C PHE A 114 8.58 -26.76 -3.30
N VAL A 115 8.49 -26.77 -1.97
CA VAL A 115 8.24 -25.57 -1.17
C VAL A 115 9.43 -24.62 -1.24
N GLU A 116 10.66 -25.10 -1.13
CA GLU A 116 11.87 -24.26 -1.24
C GLU A 116 11.93 -23.50 -2.57
N ARG A 117 11.47 -24.11 -3.67
CA ARG A 117 11.37 -23.46 -5.00
C ARG A 117 10.22 -22.47 -5.13
N GLY A 118 9.35 -22.35 -4.12
CA GLY A 118 8.26 -21.36 -4.07
C GLY A 118 6.86 -21.95 -4.23
N GLY A 119 6.71 -23.27 -4.29
CA GLY A 119 5.43 -23.94 -4.16
C GLY A 119 4.86 -23.80 -2.75
N SER A 120 3.61 -24.15 -2.55
CA SER A 120 2.99 -24.11 -1.22
C SER A 120 2.40 -25.46 -0.84
N LEU A 121 2.43 -25.74 0.45
CA LEU A 121 1.97 -26.98 1.02
C LEU A 121 0.91 -26.70 2.09
N TRP A 122 -0.22 -27.38 2.01
CA TRP A 122 -1.26 -27.35 3.04
C TRP A 122 -1.44 -28.74 3.62
N ILE A 123 -1.08 -28.90 4.89
CA ILE A 123 -1.14 -30.17 5.60
C ILE A 123 -2.37 -30.14 6.51
N ILE A 124 -3.29 -31.05 6.29
CA ILE A 124 -4.52 -31.22 7.06
C ILE A 124 -4.43 -32.53 7.81
N LEU A 125 -4.33 -32.44 9.12
CA LEU A 125 -4.23 -33.60 10.00
C LEU A 125 -5.59 -34.26 10.27
N GLY A 126 -5.59 -35.53 10.52
CA GLY A 126 -6.78 -36.30 10.87
C GLY A 126 -6.46 -37.61 11.55
N ASP A 127 -7.39 -38.57 11.50
CA ASP A 127 -7.32 -39.85 12.23
C ASP A 127 -6.32 -40.85 11.65
N ARG A 128 -5.94 -40.74 10.38
CA ARG A 128 -4.98 -41.63 9.73
C ARG A 128 -3.52 -41.25 9.93
N VAL A 129 -3.25 -40.04 10.34
CA VAL A 129 -1.90 -39.50 10.50
C VAL A 129 -1.07 -40.39 11.42
N SER A 130 0.04 -40.91 10.92
CA SER A 130 1.01 -41.68 11.71
C SER A 130 1.97 -40.70 12.40
N HIS A 131 1.90 -40.59 13.72
CA HIS A 131 2.76 -39.72 14.49
C HIS A 131 4.25 -39.90 14.15
N ALA A 132 4.72 -41.14 14.12
CA ALA A 132 6.12 -41.43 13.81
C ALA A 132 6.56 -40.99 12.41
N ALA A 133 5.67 -41.08 11.43
CA ALA A 133 5.97 -40.67 10.06
C ALA A 133 6.06 -39.15 9.85
N TYR A 134 5.52 -38.39 10.80
CA TYR A 134 5.59 -36.91 10.81
C TYR A 134 6.70 -36.36 11.74
N LEU A 135 7.43 -37.25 12.46
CA LEU A 135 8.56 -36.86 13.32
C LEU A 135 9.94 -37.09 12.66
N THR A 136 9.97 -37.50 11.40
CA THR A 136 11.24 -37.72 10.68
C THR A 136 11.98 -36.38 10.47
N ASP A 137 13.30 -36.45 10.27
CA ASP A 137 14.12 -35.26 10.03
C ASP A 137 13.69 -34.50 8.77
N GLU A 138 13.27 -35.25 7.74
CA GLU A 138 12.75 -34.66 6.50
C GLU A 138 11.41 -33.92 6.73
N ALA A 139 10.53 -34.47 7.55
CA ALA A 139 9.27 -33.85 7.92
C ALA A 139 9.52 -32.54 8.73
N ARG A 140 10.43 -32.53 9.69
CA ARG A 140 10.77 -31.37 10.55
C ARG A 140 11.30 -30.19 9.76
N LYS A 141 11.95 -30.42 8.62
CA LYS A 141 12.41 -29.32 7.74
C LYS A 141 11.25 -28.52 7.17
N VAL A 142 10.09 -29.16 7.01
CA VAL A 142 8.92 -28.62 6.31
C VAL A 142 7.79 -28.23 7.26
N LEU A 143 7.55 -29.04 8.30
CA LEU A 143 6.41 -28.85 9.21
C LEU A 143 6.48 -27.55 10.02
N PRO A 144 5.35 -26.83 10.16
CA PRO A 144 5.22 -25.67 11.04
C PRO A 144 5.23 -26.00 12.54
N ALA A 145 5.06 -27.28 12.90
CA ALA A 145 5.02 -27.70 14.30
C ALA A 145 5.40 -29.17 14.44
N GLU A 146 5.85 -29.58 15.61
CA GLU A 146 5.99 -30.97 15.99
C GLU A 146 4.63 -31.51 16.47
N LEU A 147 4.24 -32.68 15.95
CA LEU A 147 2.99 -33.33 16.36
C LEU A 147 3.19 -33.98 17.72
N ALA A 148 2.18 -33.83 18.60
CA ALA A 148 2.20 -34.52 19.90
C ALA A 148 1.19 -35.69 19.93
N ALA A 149 -0.08 -35.41 20.13
CA ALA A 149 -1.14 -36.41 20.18
C ALA A 149 -2.50 -35.83 19.84
N PRO A 150 -3.43 -36.61 19.28
CA PRO A 150 -4.81 -36.16 19.12
C PRO A 150 -5.50 -36.04 20.47
N LEU A 151 -6.18 -34.94 20.69
CA LEU A 151 -7.01 -34.67 21.87
C LEU A 151 -8.48 -34.71 21.50
N SER A 152 -9.31 -35.18 22.46
CA SER A 152 -10.77 -35.20 22.31
C SER A 152 -11.40 -34.36 23.42
N PHE A 153 -12.48 -33.65 23.10
CA PHE A 153 -13.14 -32.71 23.99
C PHE A 153 -14.61 -33.01 24.15
N ARG A 154 -15.07 -32.94 25.40
CA ARG A 154 -16.49 -32.99 25.80
C ARG A 154 -16.66 -32.10 27.02
N PRO A 155 -17.30 -30.93 26.89
CA PRO A 155 -17.95 -30.36 25.68
C PRO A 155 -16.97 -30.07 24.55
N PRO A 156 -17.44 -29.86 23.31
CA PRO A 156 -16.61 -29.52 22.19
C PRO A 156 -15.96 -28.13 22.36
N GLU A 157 -14.82 -27.95 21.71
CA GLU A 157 -14.15 -26.65 21.58
C GLU A 157 -14.56 -25.95 20.28
N PHE A 158 -14.13 -24.71 20.11
CA PHE A 158 -14.43 -23.89 18.94
C PHE A 158 -13.18 -23.23 18.37
N LEU A 159 -13.27 -22.67 17.17
CA LEU A 159 -12.21 -21.86 16.59
C LEU A 159 -12.29 -20.43 17.15
N ASP A 160 -11.20 -19.96 17.74
CA ASP A 160 -11.01 -18.56 18.11
C ASP A 160 -10.42 -17.81 16.91
N MET A 161 -11.31 -17.22 16.12
CA MET A 161 -10.93 -16.49 14.90
C MET A 161 -10.37 -15.12 15.27
N PRO A 162 -9.12 -14.79 14.87
CA PRO A 162 -8.51 -13.53 15.27
C PRO A 162 -9.23 -12.34 14.63
N ARG A 163 -9.46 -11.30 15.43
CA ARG A 163 -9.96 -10.00 14.95
C ARG A 163 -8.91 -9.21 14.20
N ALA A 164 -7.63 -9.43 14.48
CA ALA A 164 -6.51 -8.78 13.79
C ALA A 164 -6.07 -9.63 12.60
N ALA A 165 -6.11 -9.05 11.44
CA ALA A 165 -6.19 -9.77 10.19
C ALA A 165 -4.83 -10.25 9.67
N HIS A 166 -4.55 -11.53 9.81
CA HIS A 166 -3.67 -12.18 8.85
C HIS A 166 -4.29 -12.05 7.44
N PRO A 167 -3.52 -11.71 6.40
CA PRO A 167 -4.07 -11.48 5.06
C PRO A 167 -4.94 -12.63 4.52
N ALA A 168 -4.61 -13.89 4.85
CA ALA A 168 -5.40 -15.07 4.52
C ALA A 168 -6.79 -15.11 5.18
N LEU A 169 -6.99 -14.40 6.29
CA LEU A 169 -8.21 -14.44 7.08
C LEU A 169 -8.91 -13.08 7.14
N ARG A 170 -8.37 -12.04 6.48
CA ARG A 170 -8.90 -10.67 6.53
C ARG A 170 -10.38 -10.57 6.21
N ARG A 171 -10.85 -11.30 5.20
CA ARG A 171 -12.26 -11.26 4.82
C ARG A 171 -13.19 -11.78 5.90
N PHE A 172 -12.72 -12.70 6.75
CA PHE A 172 -13.51 -13.17 7.89
C PHE A 172 -13.62 -12.11 8.99
N ALA A 173 -12.61 -11.25 9.14
CA ALA A 173 -12.73 -10.08 10.04
C ALA A 173 -13.78 -9.10 9.54
N ASP A 174 -13.92 -8.93 8.23
CA ASP A 174 -14.88 -8.01 7.60
C ASP A 174 -16.32 -8.59 7.56
N TRP A 175 -16.45 -9.90 7.28
CA TRP A 175 -17.77 -10.56 7.11
C TRP A 175 -18.38 -11.05 8.44
N GLY A 176 -17.58 -11.12 9.48
CA GLY A 176 -17.93 -11.81 10.73
C GLY A 176 -17.61 -13.30 10.62
N SER A 177 -16.88 -13.80 11.60
CA SER A 177 -16.46 -15.21 11.67
C SER A 177 -17.44 -16.07 12.50
N ALA A 178 -18.62 -15.55 12.80
CA ALA A 178 -19.54 -16.14 13.80
C ALA A 178 -19.89 -17.59 13.49
N ALA A 179 -20.11 -17.94 12.22
CA ALA A 179 -20.48 -19.31 11.85
C ALA A 179 -19.31 -20.30 12.03
N LEU A 180 -18.09 -19.96 11.55
CA LEU A 180 -16.90 -20.81 11.78
C LEU A 180 -16.55 -20.95 13.25
N SER A 181 -16.73 -19.87 14.04
CA SER A 181 -16.49 -19.88 15.49
C SER A 181 -17.60 -20.61 16.28
N ALA A 182 -18.72 -20.92 15.63
CA ALA A 182 -19.82 -21.68 16.23
C ALA A 182 -19.74 -23.19 15.91
N GLU A 183 -18.91 -23.60 14.95
CA GLU A 183 -18.80 -24.99 14.58
C GLU A 183 -18.04 -25.81 15.63
N PRO A 184 -18.63 -26.93 16.15
CA PRO A 184 -18.04 -27.70 17.20
C PRO A 184 -16.83 -28.50 16.73
N ILE A 185 -15.74 -28.40 17.46
CA ILE A 185 -14.51 -29.18 17.28
C ILE A 185 -14.43 -30.20 18.41
N LEU A 186 -14.63 -31.46 18.06
CA LEU A 186 -14.61 -32.57 19.00
C LEU A 186 -13.21 -33.15 19.19
N ARG A 187 -12.36 -33.01 18.18
CA ARG A 187 -10.98 -33.55 18.18
C ARG A 187 -10.05 -32.70 17.33
N TYR A 188 -8.82 -32.56 17.80
CA TYR A 188 -7.70 -31.99 17.02
C TYR A 188 -6.36 -32.57 17.45
N TRP A 189 -5.33 -32.43 16.62
CA TRP A 189 -3.95 -32.76 16.97
C TRP A 189 -3.34 -31.63 17.81
N ARG A 190 -2.90 -31.98 19.04
CA ARG A 190 -2.02 -31.10 19.78
C ARG A 190 -0.68 -31.05 19.06
N VAL A 191 -0.17 -29.84 18.87
CA VAL A 191 1.11 -29.60 18.22
C VAL A 191 1.90 -28.57 19.01
N ASP A 192 3.23 -28.68 18.93
CA ASP A 192 4.16 -27.72 19.52
C ASP A 192 4.79 -26.90 18.39
N PRO A 193 4.45 -25.58 18.24
CA PRO A 193 4.86 -24.74 17.11
C PRO A 193 6.39 -24.63 17.00
N ALA A 194 6.92 -24.71 15.77
CA ALA A 194 8.32 -24.41 15.50
C ALA A 194 8.64 -22.93 15.82
N PRO A 195 9.89 -22.59 16.20
CA PRO A 195 10.26 -21.22 16.59
C PRO A 195 10.01 -20.17 15.50
N ASP A 196 10.06 -20.56 14.23
CA ASP A 196 9.85 -19.73 13.05
C ASP A 196 8.43 -19.87 12.44
N ALA A 197 7.52 -20.57 13.14
CA ALA A 197 6.12 -20.71 12.75
C ALA A 197 5.22 -19.68 13.44
N SER A 198 4.19 -19.23 12.73
CA SER A 198 3.17 -18.32 13.22
C SER A 198 1.85 -19.07 13.43
N VAL A 199 1.22 -18.90 14.59
CA VAL A 199 -0.12 -19.43 14.86
C VAL A 199 -1.16 -18.43 14.36
N LEU A 200 -1.96 -18.83 13.38
CA LEU A 200 -2.96 -17.97 12.74
C LEU A 200 -4.33 -18.06 13.43
N VAL A 201 -4.72 -19.25 13.88
CA VAL A 201 -5.99 -19.53 14.56
C VAL A 201 -5.72 -20.46 15.73
N ARG A 202 -6.41 -20.23 16.85
CA ARG A 202 -6.35 -21.08 18.04
C ARG A 202 -7.71 -21.74 18.31
N TYR A 203 -7.72 -22.72 19.20
CA TYR A 203 -8.95 -23.23 19.77
C TYR A 203 -9.29 -22.46 21.06
N THR A 204 -10.57 -22.57 21.48
CA THR A 204 -11.07 -21.96 22.73
C THR A 204 -10.68 -22.74 23.99
N ASP A 205 -10.03 -23.88 23.83
CA ASP A 205 -9.61 -24.72 24.97
C ASP A 205 -8.68 -23.97 25.94
N PRO A 206 -8.60 -24.36 27.22
CA PRO A 206 -7.79 -23.66 28.24
C PRO A 206 -6.30 -23.52 27.89
N ARG A 207 -5.78 -24.38 27.02
CA ARG A 207 -4.39 -24.35 26.55
C ARG A 207 -4.21 -23.52 25.29
N GLN A 208 -5.30 -23.03 24.73
CA GLN A 208 -5.31 -22.29 23.47
C GLN A 208 -4.52 -23.01 22.35
N GLY A 209 -4.86 -24.28 22.15
CA GLY A 209 -4.21 -25.13 21.16
C GLY A 209 -4.19 -24.49 19.77
N ALA A 210 -3.13 -24.72 19.00
CA ALA A 210 -3.02 -24.15 17.67
C ALA A 210 -3.90 -24.92 16.68
N ALA A 211 -4.82 -24.22 16.01
CA ALA A 211 -5.72 -24.78 14.99
C ALA A 211 -5.15 -24.65 13.59
N LEU A 212 -4.54 -23.51 13.28
CA LEU A 212 -3.93 -23.20 11.99
C LEU A 212 -2.59 -22.50 12.22
N LEU A 213 -1.52 -23.04 11.59
CA LEU A 213 -0.17 -22.52 11.70
C LEU A 213 0.42 -22.34 10.31
N GLU A 214 1.25 -21.31 10.16
CA GLU A 214 2.01 -21.05 8.94
C GLU A 214 3.51 -21.01 9.23
N ARG A 215 4.30 -21.53 8.28
CA ARG A 215 5.75 -21.43 8.25
C ARG A 215 6.22 -21.12 6.83
N THR A 216 7.20 -20.24 6.71
CA THR A 216 7.87 -20.00 5.43
C THR A 216 9.10 -20.91 5.33
N VAL A 217 9.20 -21.68 4.23
CA VAL A 217 10.33 -22.55 3.95
C VAL A 217 10.89 -22.19 2.57
N GLY A 218 12.12 -21.70 2.52
CA GLY A 218 12.69 -21.16 1.30
C GLY A 218 11.84 -20.02 0.73
N ARG A 219 11.33 -20.21 -0.48
CA ARG A 219 10.43 -19.23 -1.13
C ARG A 219 8.95 -19.59 -1.02
N GLY A 220 8.64 -20.76 -0.47
CA GLY A 220 7.30 -21.27 -0.33
C GLY A 220 6.69 -21.09 1.04
N ARG A 221 5.45 -21.55 1.18
CA ARG A 221 4.68 -21.50 2.44
C ARG A 221 4.14 -22.87 2.78
N VAL A 222 4.16 -23.18 4.05
CA VAL A 222 3.55 -24.38 4.61
C VAL A 222 2.48 -23.98 5.60
N LEU A 223 1.27 -24.47 5.39
CA LEU A 223 0.15 -24.31 6.30
C LEU A 223 -0.15 -25.65 6.95
N LEU A 224 -0.29 -25.68 8.26
CA LEU A 224 -0.68 -26.85 9.02
C LEU A 224 -2.02 -26.59 9.69
N GLN A 225 -2.98 -27.47 9.41
CA GLN A 225 -4.29 -27.49 10.05
C GLN A 225 -4.41 -28.74 10.91
N THR A 226 -4.78 -28.56 12.18
CA THR A 226 -4.72 -29.62 13.19
C THR A 226 -6.00 -30.42 13.34
N THR A 227 -7.05 -30.10 12.57
CA THR A 227 -8.31 -30.84 12.46
C THR A 227 -8.67 -31.05 11.00
N PRO A 228 -9.31 -32.19 10.62
CA PRO A 228 -9.60 -32.47 9.22
C PRO A 228 -10.64 -31.51 8.61
N LEU A 229 -10.67 -31.49 7.28
CA LEU A 229 -11.64 -30.74 6.47
C LEU A 229 -12.67 -31.68 5.82
N ASP A 230 -12.95 -32.81 6.48
CA ASP A 230 -13.93 -33.82 6.08
C ASP A 230 -14.90 -34.14 7.22
N ARG A 231 -15.92 -34.98 6.96
CA ARG A 231 -16.95 -35.36 7.93
C ARG A 231 -16.61 -36.62 8.71
N ARG A 232 -15.44 -36.69 9.32
CA ARG A 232 -15.02 -37.90 10.08
C ARG A 232 -15.31 -37.87 11.58
N GLY A 233 -16.20 -36.97 12.02
CA GLY A 233 -16.59 -36.90 13.43
C GLY A 233 -15.55 -36.22 14.34
N TRP A 234 -14.62 -35.47 13.75
CA TRP A 234 -13.71 -34.59 14.46
C TRP A 234 -14.27 -33.17 14.58
N ASN A 235 -15.03 -32.77 13.58
CA ASN A 235 -15.73 -31.51 13.49
C ASN A 235 -16.83 -31.58 12.43
N ASP A 236 -17.63 -30.55 12.35
CA ASP A 236 -18.66 -30.38 11.33
C ASP A 236 -18.38 -29.21 10.38
N LEU A 237 -17.11 -28.74 10.29
CA LEU A 237 -16.70 -27.63 9.41
C LEU A 237 -17.23 -27.74 7.97
N PRO A 238 -17.21 -28.92 7.29
CA PRO A 238 -17.74 -29.03 5.94
C PRO A 238 -19.24 -28.77 5.80
N VAL A 239 -19.98 -28.71 6.86
CA VAL A 239 -21.43 -28.41 6.87
C VAL A 239 -21.75 -27.01 7.40
N ALA A 240 -20.72 -26.22 7.75
CA ALA A 240 -20.85 -24.81 8.15
C ALA A 240 -21.38 -23.90 7.01
N GLY A 241 -21.69 -24.49 5.84
CA GLY A 241 -22.25 -23.75 4.72
C GLY A 241 -21.20 -23.02 3.90
N TRP A 242 -21.51 -21.79 3.48
CA TRP A 242 -20.65 -20.99 2.61
C TRP A 242 -19.33 -20.59 3.31
N GLU A 243 -19.29 -20.53 4.63
CA GLU A 243 -18.12 -20.16 5.42
C GLU A 243 -16.99 -21.19 5.26
N TYR A 244 -17.34 -22.48 5.14
CA TYR A 244 -16.36 -23.52 4.83
C TYR A 244 -15.73 -23.30 3.46
N VAL A 245 -16.57 -23.06 2.44
CA VAL A 245 -16.09 -22.79 1.08
C VAL A 245 -15.21 -21.54 1.07
N ALA A 246 -15.63 -20.50 1.75
CA ALA A 246 -14.86 -19.27 1.88
C ALA A 246 -13.51 -19.48 2.59
N LEU A 247 -13.47 -20.31 3.64
CA LEU A 247 -12.23 -20.63 4.35
C LEU A 247 -11.25 -21.36 3.42
N VAL A 248 -11.71 -22.41 2.77
CA VAL A 248 -10.88 -23.20 1.87
C VAL A 248 -10.38 -22.36 0.70
N ASP A 249 -11.24 -21.53 0.08
CA ASP A 249 -10.87 -20.64 -1.01
C ASP A 249 -9.85 -19.57 -0.57
N GLN A 250 -10.07 -18.90 0.56
CA GLN A 250 -9.15 -17.86 1.05
C GLN A 250 -7.78 -18.41 1.42
N LEU A 251 -7.72 -19.59 2.05
CA LEU A 251 -6.45 -20.25 2.37
C LEU A 251 -5.73 -20.73 1.11
N ALA A 252 -6.43 -21.30 0.14
CA ALA A 252 -5.86 -21.67 -1.14
C ALA A 252 -5.38 -20.46 -1.94
N ALA A 253 -6.16 -19.37 -1.97
CA ALA A 253 -5.75 -18.13 -2.61
C ALA A 253 -4.48 -17.55 -1.98
N TRP A 254 -4.36 -17.58 -0.65
CA TRP A 254 -3.16 -17.17 0.06
C TRP A 254 -1.93 -18.01 -0.26
N LEU A 255 -2.12 -19.32 -0.40
CA LEU A 255 -1.06 -20.28 -0.64
C LEU A 255 -0.61 -20.33 -2.11
N THR A 256 -1.48 -20.00 -3.06
CA THR A 256 -1.12 -20.06 -4.48
C THR A 256 -0.12 -18.96 -4.86
N PRO A 257 0.90 -19.26 -5.69
CA PRO A 257 1.92 -18.28 -6.08
C PRO A 257 1.36 -17.03 -6.78
N GLN A 258 0.23 -17.17 -7.49
CA GLN A 258 -0.43 -16.05 -8.18
C GLN A 258 -0.92 -14.97 -7.22
N SER A 259 -1.28 -15.32 -5.98
CA SER A 259 -1.69 -14.34 -4.96
C SER A 259 -0.56 -13.39 -4.55
N ARG A 260 0.68 -13.77 -4.80
CA ARG A 260 1.88 -12.96 -4.49
C ARG A 260 2.12 -11.88 -5.54
N ARG A 261 1.61 -12.06 -6.77
CA ARG A 261 1.75 -11.08 -7.84
C ARG A 261 0.73 -9.98 -7.67
N ARG A 262 1.17 -8.86 -7.12
CA ARG A 262 0.36 -7.65 -7.02
C ARG A 262 0.61 -6.78 -8.24
N GLY A 263 -0.47 -6.44 -8.94
CA GLY A 263 -0.43 -5.50 -10.05
C GLY A 263 -0.86 -4.08 -9.68
N ASN A 264 -1.41 -3.86 -8.48
CA ASN A 264 -1.95 -2.57 -8.08
C ASN A 264 -1.35 -2.13 -6.74
N PHE A 265 -0.84 -0.91 -6.71
CA PHE A 265 -0.15 -0.31 -5.57
C PHE A 265 -0.71 1.08 -5.27
N GLU A 266 -0.53 1.55 -4.04
CA GLU A 266 -0.87 2.92 -3.62
C GLU A 266 0.40 3.69 -3.27
N PHE A 267 0.43 4.94 -3.69
CA PHE A 267 1.53 5.87 -3.44
C PHE A 267 1.49 6.41 -1.98
N PRO A 268 2.63 6.67 -1.30
CA PRO A 268 4.01 6.43 -1.74
C PRO A 268 4.46 4.99 -1.41
N VAL A 269 5.10 4.31 -2.38
CA VAL A 269 5.55 2.93 -2.16
C VAL A 269 6.79 2.58 -3.00
N GLU A 270 7.64 1.72 -2.46
CA GLU A 270 8.60 0.97 -3.25
C GLU A 270 7.88 -0.25 -3.86
N VAL A 271 7.83 -0.33 -5.17
CA VAL A 271 7.21 -1.46 -5.86
C VAL A 271 8.23 -2.60 -5.97
N ARG A 272 7.89 -3.74 -5.41
CA ARG A 272 8.70 -4.96 -5.47
C ARG A 272 8.04 -5.94 -6.43
N LEU A 273 8.73 -6.25 -7.52
CA LEU A 273 8.27 -7.18 -8.55
C LEU A 273 9.11 -8.45 -8.52
N GLU A 274 8.44 -9.60 -8.49
CA GLU A 274 9.11 -10.90 -8.63
C GLU A 274 9.56 -11.08 -10.08
N VAL A 275 10.81 -11.42 -10.28
CA VAL A 275 11.38 -11.72 -11.60
C VAL A 275 11.94 -13.13 -11.63
N THR A 276 11.92 -13.76 -12.79
CA THR A 276 12.59 -15.04 -12.99
C THR A 276 14.09 -14.81 -12.94
N PRO A 277 14.84 -15.48 -12.03
CA PRO A 277 16.28 -15.31 -11.93
C PRO A 277 16.95 -15.78 -13.22
N GLN A 278 17.87 -14.96 -13.73
CA GLN A 278 18.68 -15.25 -14.89
C GLN A 278 20.13 -15.55 -14.46
N ALA A 279 20.83 -16.37 -15.25
CA ALA A 279 22.23 -16.73 -14.97
C ALA A 279 23.19 -15.53 -15.10
N VAL A 280 22.84 -14.57 -15.93
CA VAL A 280 23.60 -13.33 -16.17
C VAL A 280 22.76 -12.11 -15.83
N ALA A 281 23.41 -11.00 -15.55
CA ALA A 281 22.73 -9.73 -15.38
C ALA A 281 21.96 -9.36 -16.66
N THR A 282 20.76 -8.85 -16.51
CA THR A 282 19.88 -8.46 -17.61
C THR A 282 19.39 -7.04 -17.39
N SER A 283 19.02 -6.36 -18.46
CA SER A 283 18.35 -5.07 -18.38
C SER A 283 16.88 -5.19 -18.77
N ARG A 284 16.05 -4.40 -18.12
CA ARG A 284 14.63 -4.24 -18.46
C ARG A 284 14.31 -2.77 -18.64
N LEU A 285 13.35 -2.49 -19.49
CA LEU A 285 12.91 -1.13 -19.77
C LEU A 285 11.66 -0.82 -18.95
N LEU A 286 11.77 0.11 -18.01
CA LEU A 286 10.61 0.62 -17.25
C LEU A 286 9.98 1.76 -18.06
N ARG A 287 8.76 1.55 -18.55
CA ARG A 287 7.95 2.58 -19.19
C ARG A 287 7.01 3.20 -18.16
N ARG A 288 7.10 4.52 -18.02
CA ARG A 288 6.28 5.34 -17.10
C ARG A 288 4.95 5.76 -17.74
N PRO A 289 3.96 6.24 -16.96
CA PRO A 289 2.66 6.69 -17.47
C PRO A 289 2.77 7.83 -18.50
N ASN A 290 3.75 8.72 -18.36
CA ASN A 290 4.02 9.83 -19.27
C ASN A 290 4.76 9.40 -20.57
N GLY A 291 5.02 8.10 -20.74
CA GLY A 291 5.74 7.57 -21.90
C GLY A 291 7.28 7.57 -21.76
N GLU A 292 7.84 8.19 -20.72
CA GLU A 292 9.26 8.13 -20.43
C GLU A 292 9.72 6.69 -20.20
N GLN A 293 10.94 6.41 -20.62
CA GLN A 293 11.54 5.09 -20.50
C GLN A 293 12.83 5.18 -19.70
N ALA A 294 12.97 4.31 -18.71
CA ALA A 294 14.19 4.20 -17.90
C ALA A 294 14.71 2.76 -17.93
N LEU A 295 16.01 2.61 -18.13
CA LEU A 295 16.65 1.30 -18.09
C LEU A 295 16.82 0.87 -16.63
N GLN A 296 16.34 -0.33 -16.31
CA GLN A 296 16.47 -0.96 -15.01
C GLN A 296 17.39 -2.17 -15.12
N GLU A 297 18.57 -2.08 -14.54
CA GLU A 297 19.51 -3.19 -14.47
C GLU A 297 19.08 -4.18 -13.38
N ILE A 298 19.11 -5.46 -13.71
CA ILE A 298 18.78 -6.58 -12.82
C ILE A 298 20.02 -7.46 -12.72
N ALA A 299 20.58 -7.55 -11.51
CA ALA A 299 21.74 -8.38 -11.26
C ALA A 299 21.42 -9.87 -11.49
N ALA A 300 22.43 -10.66 -11.81
CA ALA A 300 22.32 -12.10 -11.96
C ALA A 300 21.71 -12.74 -10.68
N GLN A 301 20.94 -13.79 -10.88
CA GLN A 301 20.28 -14.56 -9.81
C GLN A 301 19.29 -13.75 -8.94
N THR A 302 18.94 -12.53 -9.34
CA THR A 302 17.94 -11.71 -8.65
C THR A 302 16.55 -12.28 -8.85
N THR A 303 15.81 -12.45 -7.76
CA THR A 303 14.40 -12.91 -7.76
C THR A 303 13.40 -11.78 -7.55
N THR A 304 13.84 -10.62 -7.11
CA THR A 304 12.98 -9.46 -6.82
C THR A 304 13.65 -8.17 -7.26
N VAL A 305 12.98 -7.42 -8.10
CA VAL A 305 13.38 -6.06 -8.48
C VAL A 305 12.65 -5.06 -7.63
N VAL A 306 13.37 -4.11 -7.07
CA VAL A 306 12.81 -3.00 -6.29
C VAL A 306 12.84 -1.75 -7.15
N LEU A 307 11.67 -1.25 -7.52
CA LEU A 307 11.53 -0.01 -8.26
C LEU A 307 11.32 1.14 -7.26
N LYS A 308 12.24 2.10 -7.33
CA LYS A 308 12.24 3.33 -6.54
C LYS A 308 11.92 4.52 -7.43
N ASP A 309 11.70 5.67 -6.82
CA ASP A 309 11.48 6.94 -7.53
C ASP A 309 10.31 6.89 -8.52
N LEU A 310 9.23 6.22 -8.10
CA LEU A 310 7.97 6.21 -8.82
C LEU A 310 7.17 7.44 -8.34
N ASP A 311 7.14 8.48 -9.16
CA ASP A 311 6.60 9.81 -8.83
C ASP A 311 5.24 10.12 -9.48
N GLN A 312 4.74 9.23 -10.32
CA GLN A 312 3.51 9.44 -11.09
C GLN A 312 2.49 8.34 -10.81
N VAL A 313 1.23 8.73 -10.63
CA VAL A 313 0.10 7.80 -10.66
C VAL A 313 -0.15 7.37 -12.10
N GLY A 314 -0.49 6.10 -12.31
CA GLY A 314 -0.74 5.60 -13.66
C GLY A 314 -0.30 4.16 -13.87
N ASN A 315 -0.29 3.77 -15.13
CA ASN A 315 0.07 2.44 -15.59
C ASN A 315 1.54 2.35 -15.97
N TYR A 316 2.26 1.44 -15.37
CA TYR A 316 3.68 1.17 -15.60
C TYR A 316 3.88 -0.18 -16.29
N ARG A 317 4.92 -0.29 -17.11
CA ARG A 317 5.30 -1.54 -17.79
C ARG A 317 6.80 -1.77 -17.66
N LEU A 318 7.18 -2.94 -17.18
CA LEU A 318 8.57 -3.40 -17.14
C LEU A 318 8.78 -4.43 -18.27
N LEU A 319 9.37 -3.99 -19.38
CA LEU A 319 9.53 -4.74 -20.61
C LEU A 319 10.91 -5.44 -20.65
N PRO A 320 11.07 -6.58 -21.35
CA PRO A 320 12.39 -7.15 -21.63
C PRO A 320 13.27 -6.16 -22.41
N GLY A 321 14.57 -6.11 -22.10
CA GLY A 321 15.50 -5.13 -22.68
C GLY A 321 15.68 -5.21 -24.21
N GLU A 322 15.46 -6.37 -24.81
CA GLU A 322 15.54 -6.58 -26.27
C GLU A 322 14.40 -5.90 -27.05
N GLN A 323 13.35 -5.43 -26.36
CA GLN A 323 12.19 -4.78 -26.98
C GLN A 323 12.25 -3.25 -26.93
N ALA A 324 13.41 -2.68 -26.63
CA ALA A 324 13.62 -1.22 -26.56
C ALA A 324 13.37 -0.46 -27.88
N GLY A 325 13.18 -1.17 -29.00
CA GLY A 325 12.89 -0.60 -30.31
C GLY A 325 11.52 -0.95 -30.91
N ALA A 326 10.68 -1.70 -30.21
CA ALA A 326 9.36 -2.06 -30.71
C ALA A 326 8.40 -0.88 -30.58
N THR A 327 7.82 -0.50 -31.71
CA THR A 327 6.81 0.53 -31.91
C THR A 327 5.71 0.52 -30.83
N ASP A 328 5.14 1.69 -30.56
CA ASP A 328 4.07 2.05 -29.63
C ASP A 328 2.76 1.21 -29.70
N ALA A 329 2.70 0.25 -30.61
CA ALA A 329 1.56 -0.65 -30.67
C ALA A 329 1.54 -1.52 -29.40
N PRO A 330 0.45 -1.50 -28.61
CA PRO A 330 0.33 -2.43 -27.52
C PRO A 330 0.48 -3.83 -28.09
N ALA A 331 1.47 -4.59 -27.58
CA ALA A 331 1.58 -5.99 -27.89
C ALA A 331 0.20 -6.60 -27.65
N GLY A 332 -0.39 -7.21 -28.69
CA GLY A 332 -1.75 -7.74 -28.59
C GLY A 332 -1.86 -8.64 -27.37
N PRO A 333 -2.98 -8.62 -26.66
CA PRO A 333 -3.17 -9.47 -25.48
C PRO A 333 -2.94 -10.93 -25.90
N GLY A 334 -2.10 -11.65 -25.12
CA GLY A 334 -1.71 -13.04 -25.42
C GLY A 334 -0.44 -13.22 -26.24
N SER A 335 0.21 -12.15 -26.70
CA SER A 335 1.54 -12.28 -27.34
C SER A 335 2.60 -12.66 -26.30
N GLU A 336 3.66 -13.37 -26.75
CA GLU A 336 4.79 -13.75 -25.89
C GLU A 336 5.44 -12.51 -25.22
N ALA A 337 5.47 -11.40 -25.92
CA ALA A 337 5.92 -10.12 -25.41
C ALA A 337 5.00 -9.56 -24.29
N ALA A 338 3.69 -9.69 -24.43
CA ALA A 338 2.74 -9.29 -23.40
C ALA A 338 2.81 -10.18 -22.15
N LEU A 339 3.10 -11.48 -22.34
CA LEU A 339 3.30 -12.44 -21.24
C LEU A 339 4.63 -12.21 -20.51
N ALA A 340 5.68 -11.77 -21.24
CA ALA A 340 6.98 -11.47 -20.65
C ALA A 340 7.05 -10.11 -19.94
N ALA A 341 6.15 -9.18 -20.29
CA ALA A 341 6.05 -7.88 -19.66
C ALA A 341 5.47 -7.99 -18.24
N GLN A 342 6.07 -7.27 -17.30
CA GLN A 342 5.47 -7.11 -15.96
C GLN A 342 4.74 -5.78 -15.91
N LEU A 343 3.46 -5.84 -15.63
CA LEU A 343 2.57 -4.69 -15.59
C LEU A 343 2.18 -4.38 -14.15
N PHE A 344 2.12 -3.09 -13.84
CA PHE A 344 1.57 -2.64 -12.57
C PHE A 344 0.96 -1.25 -12.68
N SER A 345 0.03 -0.94 -11.78
CA SER A 345 -0.60 0.37 -11.67
C SER A 345 -0.30 0.99 -10.31
N LEU A 346 -0.01 2.27 -10.30
CA LEU A 346 0.20 3.06 -9.09
C LEU A 346 -0.92 4.08 -8.98
N ASN A 347 -1.57 4.13 -7.83
CA ASN A 347 -2.68 5.02 -7.55
C ASN A 347 -2.40 5.91 -6.34
N ALA A 348 -3.07 7.05 -6.25
CA ALA A 348 -3.10 7.82 -5.01
C ALA A 348 -3.72 7.00 -3.87
N ALA A 349 -3.22 7.17 -2.65
CA ALA A 349 -3.80 6.52 -1.49
C ALA A 349 -5.25 6.98 -1.29
N ALA A 350 -6.14 6.07 -0.90
CA ALA A 350 -7.55 6.41 -0.69
C ALA A 350 -7.75 7.47 0.43
N SER A 351 -6.80 7.58 1.36
CA SER A 351 -6.79 8.61 2.40
C SER A 351 -6.63 10.04 1.85
N GLU A 352 -5.98 10.21 0.70
CA GLU A 352 -5.78 11.51 0.05
C GLU A 352 -7.10 12.11 -0.49
N SER A 353 -8.10 11.26 -0.74
CA SER A 353 -9.46 11.68 -1.14
C SER A 353 -10.32 12.14 0.05
N GLN A 354 -9.83 11.99 1.28
CA GLN A 354 -10.56 12.40 2.48
C GLN A 354 -10.31 13.87 2.79
N LEU A 355 -11.12 14.75 2.20
CA LEU A 355 -11.03 16.21 2.40
C LEU A 355 -11.67 16.68 3.72
N THR A 356 -11.62 15.89 4.76
CA THR A 356 -12.10 16.30 6.10
C THR A 356 -11.19 17.41 6.62
N ARG A 357 -11.77 18.59 6.85
CA ARG A 357 -11.00 19.72 7.39
C ARG A 357 -10.60 19.44 8.82
N LEU A 358 -9.32 19.63 9.12
CA LEU A 358 -8.82 19.54 10.48
C LEU A 358 -9.46 20.66 11.32
N GLY A 359 -9.97 20.31 12.49
CA GLY A 359 -10.45 21.31 13.47
C GLY A 359 -9.30 22.11 14.06
N SER A 360 -9.61 23.29 14.63
CA SER A 360 -8.59 24.14 15.28
C SER A 360 -7.81 23.38 16.36
N THR A 361 -8.48 22.58 17.16
CA THR A 361 -7.85 21.77 18.23
C THR A 361 -6.82 20.77 17.67
N GLU A 362 -7.13 20.14 16.54
CA GLU A 362 -6.21 19.19 15.90
C GLU A 362 -5.04 19.88 15.22
N LEU A 363 -5.28 21.06 14.64
CA LEU A 363 -4.22 21.94 14.10
C LEU A 363 -3.28 22.41 15.22
N ASP A 364 -3.82 22.80 16.39
CA ASP A 364 -3.05 23.19 17.56
C ASP A 364 -2.16 22.05 18.08
N GLN A 365 -2.68 20.83 18.09
CA GLN A 365 -1.92 19.64 18.49
C GLN A 365 -0.77 19.31 17.52
N ARG A 366 -1.02 19.45 16.21
CA ARG A 366 -0.03 19.07 15.17
C ARG A 366 1.01 20.15 14.91
N LEU A 367 0.61 21.41 14.90
CA LEU A 367 1.45 22.55 14.51
C LEU A 367 1.94 23.37 15.70
N GLY A 368 1.32 23.18 16.87
CA GLY A 368 1.53 23.99 18.07
C GLY A 368 0.62 25.23 18.08
N ALA A 369 -0.01 25.44 19.24
CA ALA A 369 -0.83 26.65 19.45
C ALA A 369 0.00 27.90 19.15
N GLU A 370 -0.59 28.87 18.46
CA GLU A 370 0.02 30.16 18.09
C GLU A 370 1.14 30.13 17.04
N ARG A 371 1.54 28.94 16.54
CA ARG A 371 2.59 28.82 15.50
C ARG A 371 2.06 28.93 14.07
N TYR A 372 0.76 28.94 13.89
CA TYR A 372 0.12 29.06 12.58
C TYR A 372 -1.04 30.06 12.60
N GLY A 373 -1.48 30.45 11.44
CA GLY A 373 -2.65 31.29 11.30
C GLY A 373 -3.51 30.89 10.13
N VAL A 374 -4.76 30.56 10.41
CA VAL A 374 -5.73 30.22 9.36
C VAL A 374 -6.25 31.50 8.72
N THR A 375 -6.16 31.57 7.39
CA THR A 375 -6.76 32.65 6.59
C THR A 375 -7.70 32.03 5.55
N ARG A 376 -8.81 32.71 5.29
CA ARG A 376 -9.83 32.22 4.32
C ARG A 376 -9.75 32.91 2.97
N THR A 377 -9.06 34.02 2.89
CA THR A 377 -8.91 34.82 1.65
C THR A 377 -7.46 35.21 1.44
N LEU A 378 -7.09 35.43 0.17
CA LEU A 378 -5.75 35.88 -0.20
C LEU A 378 -5.41 37.22 0.44
N GLU A 379 -6.38 38.16 0.50
CA GLU A 379 -6.20 39.45 1.13
C GLU A 379 -5.90 39.36 2.64
N GLN A 380 -6.50 38.39 3.34
CA GLN A 380 -6.18 38.13 4.75
C GLN A 380 -4.77 37.59 4.91
N LEU A 381 -4.33 36.71 3.99
CA LEU A 381 -2.97 36.17 3.96
C LEU A 381 -1.95 37.30 3.75
N GLU A 382 -2.17 38.12 2.73
CA GLU A 382 -1.29 39.26 2.44
C GLU A 382 -1.21 40.25 3.61
N ARG A 383 -2.33 40.57 4.23
CA ARG A 383 -2.34 41.44 5.42
C ARG A 383 -1.55 40.86 6.58
N ARG A 384 -1.69 39.55 6.85
CA ARG A 384 -0.91 38.88 7.91
C ARG A 384 0.58 38.82 7.60
N VAL A 385 0.95 38.48 6.37
CA VAL A 385 2.34 38.44 5.94
C VAL A 385 2.98 39.84 6.01
N ARG A 386 2.25 40.89 5.60
CA ARG A 386 2.72 42.27 5.72
C ARG A 386 2.85 42.69 7.19
N ALA A 387 1.88 42.36 8.04
CA ALA A 387 1.94 42.66 9.48
C ALA A 387 3.09 41.92 10.19
N GLY A 388 3.44 40.69 9.74
CA GLY A 388 4.57 39.96 10.29
C GLY A 388 5.94 40.44 9.79
N ARG A 389 6.02 41.09 8.62
CA ARG A 389 7.25 41.67 8.06
C ARG A 389 7.49 43.13 8.52
N GLN A 390 6.44 43.90 8.74
CA GLN A 390 6.52 45.19 9.36
C GLN A 390 6.54 44.99 10.87
N GLY A 391 7.74 44.98 11.47
CA GLY A 391 7.86 45.12 12.92
C GLY A 391 7.04 46.34 13.40
N ARG A 392 6.65 46.38 14.68
CA ARG A 392 5.98 47.56 15.27
C ARG A 392 6.74 48.81 14.85
N GLU A 393 6.07 49.69 14.06
CA GLU A 393 6.65 50.96 13.70
C GLU A 393 6.86 51.77 14.98
N VAL A 394 8.08 51.82 15.46
CA VAL A 394 8.48 52.64 16.60
C VAL A 394 8.71 54.11 16.18
N PHE A 395 8.73 54.34 14.86
CA PHE A 395 8.97 55.68 14.29
C PHE A 395 8.00 56.77 14.79
N PRO A 396 6.67 56.56 14.85
CA PRO A 396 5.74 57.55 15.40
C PRO A 396 6.06 57.92 16.86
N TRP A 397 6.44 56.92 17.66
CA TRP A 397 6.81 57.15 19.06
C TRP A 397 8.14 57.88 19.21
N LEU A 398 9.12 57.61 18.34
CA LEU A 398 10.38 58.31 18.29
C LEU A 398 10.17 59.77 17.88
N VAL A 399 9.35 60.02 16.85
CA VAL A 399 8.99 61.39 16.43
C VAL A 399 8.28 62.14 17.56
N THR A 400 7.31 61.50 18.22
CA THR A 400 6.61 62.12 19.37
C THR A 400 7.58 62.41 20.49
N LEU A 401 8.53 61.52 20.80
CA LEU A 401 9.56 61.77 21.83
C LEU A 401 10.44 62.98 21.47
N VAL A 402 10.90 63.07 20.21
CA VAL A 402 11.71 64.18 19.72
C VAL A 402 10.95 65.51 19.83
N VAL A 403 9.67 65.50 19.42
CA VAL A 403 8.83 66.70 19.55
C VAL A 403 8.67 67.10 21.02
N LEU A 404 8.43 66.14 21.91
CA LEU A 404 8.32 66.42 23.34
C LEU A 404 9.63 66.98 23.92
N LEU A 405 10.79 66.44 23.51
CA LEU A 405 12.10 66.96 23.90
C LEU A 405 12.30 68.41 23.40
N PHE A 406 11.94 68.69 22.14
CA PHE A 406 12.01 70.03 21.58
C PHE A 406 11.10 71.03 22.33
N VAL A 407 9.88 70.63 22.67
CA VAL A 407 8.96 71.43 23.46
C VAL A 407 9.52 71.70 24.87
N ALA A 408 10.09 70.65 25.50
CA ALA A 408 10.72 70.75 26.80
C ALA A 408 11.94 71.68 26.78
N GLU A 409 12.79 71.55 25.74
CA GLU A 409 13.95 72.44 25.55
C GLU A 409 13.54 73.85 25.33
N HIS A 410 12.50 74.14 24.52
CA HIS A 410 11.95 75.48 24.31
C HIS A 410 11.34 76.08 25.58
N TRP A 411 10.64 75.25 26.35
CA TRP A 411 10.04 75.66 27.61
C TRP A 411 11.13 75.97 28.66
N LEU A 412 12.19 75.20 28.76
CA LEU A 412 13.34 75.42 29.62
C LEU A 412 14.10 76.70 29.19
N SER A 413 14.36 76.85 27.90
CA SER A 413 15.07 77.97 27.34
C SER A 413 14.32 79.27 27.58
N ASN A 414 12.99 79.28 27.42
CA ASN A 414 12.14 80.44 27.70
C ASN A 414 12.13 80.79 29.20
N ARG A 415 12.20 79.79 30.07
CA ARG A 415 12.23 80.02 31.52
C ARG A 415 13.56 80.58 32.02
N PHE A 416 14.66 80.41 31.29
CA PHE A 416 15.95 81.02 31.60
C PHE A 416 16.13 82.38 30.94
N HIS A 417 15.30 82.76 29.94
CA HIS A 417 15.36 84.11 29.30
C HIS A 417 14.55 85.19 30.04
N ASP A 418 13.56 84.84 30.85
CA ASP A 418 12.77 85.77 31.64
C ASP A 418 13.50 86.27 32.92
N GLY A 419 14.77 85.94 33.12
CA GLY A 419 15.55 86.33 34.29
C GLY A 419 16.59 87.41 34.07
N GLY A 420 16.60 88.15 32.91
CA GLY A 420 17.67 89.10 32.64
C GLY A 420 17.29 90.26 31.80
N ALA A 421 16.39 91.12 32.33
CA ALA A 421 16.16 92.44 31.70
C ALA A 421 16.06 93.50 32.75
N SER A 422 17.19 94.08 33.13
CA SER A 422 17.21 95.52 33.61
C SER A 422 18.59 96.05 33.31
N GLN A 423 18.52 97.25 32.69
CA GLN A 423 19.50 98.30 32.57
C GLN A 423 20.42 98.42 31.37
N GLY A 424 20.26 99.61 30.76
CA GLY A 424 21.31 100.37 30.14
C GLY A 424 21.00 100.89 28.71
N GLU A 425 20.32 102.00 28.71
CA GLU A 425 20.44 103.24 27.92
C GLU A 425 21.62 103.38 26.97
N THR A 426 21.32 103.84 25.84
CA THR A 426 21.61 105.03 25.06
C THR A 426 22.40 104.83 23.76
N ARG A 427 21.81 105.44 22.76
CA ARG A 427 22.30 106.38 21.72
C ARG A 427 22.94 105.91 20.45
N GLU A 428 22.25 106.38 19.45
CA GLU A 428 22.70 107.10 18.24
C GLU A 428 23.51 106.35 17.16
N GLY A 429 22.98 106.41 16.00
CA GLY A 429 23.57 106.93 14.83
C GLY A 429 23.29 106.14 13.56
N ASP A 430 22.37 106.54 12.85
CA ASP A 430 22.35 107.13 11.49
C ASP A 430 22.99 106.32 10.37
N ALA A 431 22.23 106.35 9.27
CA ALA A 431 22.60 106.34 7.86
C ALA A 431 22.61 105.09 7.03
N ALA A 432 21.61 105.05 6.26
CA ALA A 432 21.64 105.09 4.79
C ALA A 432 22.21 103.86 4.05
N GLY A 433 21.39 103.34 3.23
CA GLY A 433 21.63 103.31 1.84
C GLY A 433 21.34 102.02 1.14
N ARG A 434 20.28 102.02 0.50
CA ARG A 434 20.05 101.71 -0.90
C ARG A 434 20.37 100.31 -1.50
N GLU A 435 19.30 99.78 -2.09
CA GLU A 435 19.16 99.33 -3.46
C GLU A 435 19.91 98.06 -3.83
N GLY A 436 19.28 97.10 -4.38
CA GLY A 436 18.63 96.85 -5.62
C GLY A 436 18.30 95.41 -5.80
N ALA A 437 17.15 95.13 -6.15
CA ALA A 437 16.64 94.65 -7.41
C ALA A 437 17.23 93.39 -7.96
N GLY A 438 16.33 92.49 -8.21
CA GLY A 438 16.43 91.78 -9.47
C GLY A 438 16.08 90.29 -9.47
N ALA A 439 14.84 90.08 -9.83
CA ALA A 439 14.43 89.18 -10.88
C ALA A 439 14.52 87.61 -10.67
N ASN A 440 13.40 87.08 -10.61
CA ASN A 440 13.00 85.83 -11.20
C ASN A 440 13.30 85.83 -12.73
N PRO A 441 13.54 84.72 -13.47
CA PRO A 441 12.44 83.82 -13.77
C PRO A 441 12.80 82.38 -14.13
N THR A 442 11.76 81.51 -14.03
CA THR A 442 11.28 80.53 -15.01
C THR A 442 12.18 79.41 -15.49
N ALA A 443 11.59 78.34 -15.43
CA ALA A 443 11.18 77.36 -16.49
C ALA A 443 11.77 75.95 -16.54
N THR A 444 10.88 75.07 -16.58
CA THR A 444 10.65 73.94 -17.46
C THR A 444 11.41 72.62 -17.27
N SER A 445 10.59 71.68 -16.97
CA SER A 445 10.26 70.48 -17.80
C SER A 445 11.30 69.35 -17.90
N ARG A 446 10.95 68.20 -17.49
CA ARG A 446 10.69 67.01 -18.33
C ARG A 446 10.69 65.73 -17.53
N ALA A 447 9.58 65.03 -17.61
CA ALA A 447 9.53 63.59 -17.46
C ALA A 447 10.20 62.88 -18.64
N PRO A 448 10.63 61.65 -18.53
CA PRO A 448 10.08 60.63 -19.40
C PRO A 448 9.73 59.30 -18.64
N SER A 449 8.55 58.83 -18.86
CA SER A 449 8.08 57.79 -19.79
C SER A 449 8.46 56.37 -19.39
N ALA A 450 7.43 55.66 -19.07
CA ALA A 450 7.08 54.26 -19.19
C ALA A 450 7.99 53.33 -20.03
N ARG A 451 8.15 52.13 -19.54
CA ARG A 451 8.17 50.90 -20.36
C ARG A 451 7.64 49.74 -19.55
N GLU A 452 6.44 49.28 -19.92
CA GLU A 452 6.00 47.88 -19.75
C GLU A 452 6.81 46.96 -20.68
N PRO A 453 6.86 45.66 -20.37
CA PRO A 453 6.65 44.71 -21.43
C PRO A 453 5.51 43.74 -21.10
N SER A 454 4.59 43.66 -22.00
CA SER A 454 3.61 42.66 -22.25
C SER A 454 4.31 41.29 -22.56
N ALA A 455 3.76 40.20 -22.04
CA ALA A 455 3.92 38.93 -22.66
C ALA A 455 2.58 38.19 -22.62
N ALA A 456 1.99 38.10 -23.77
CA ALA A 456 0.84 37.31 -24.11
C ALA A 456 1.18 35.81 -24.07
N TRP A 457 0.31 35.03 -23.45
CA TRP A 457 0.26 33.58 -23.70
C TRP A 457 -1.00 33.28 -24.48
N GLY A 458 -0.76 32.86 -25.73
CA GLY A 458 -1.77 32.44 -26.66
C GLY A 458 -2.25 31.02 -26.37
N ALA A 459 -3.54 30.87 -26.33
CA ALA A 459 -4.25 29.61 -26.42
C ALA A 459 -4.06 29.02 -27.83
N ARG A 460 -3.79 27.71 -27.90
CA ARG A 460 -4.08 26.91 -29.08
C ARG A 460 -4.87 25.68 -28.65
N ALA A 461 -6.13 25.70 -28.99
CA ALA A 461 -6.97 24.50 -29.22
C ALA A 461 -6.57 23.87 -30.55
N GLY A 462 -6.72 22.57 -30.65
CA GLY A 462 -6.60 21.87 -31.92
C GLY A 462 -6.57 20.36 -31.78
N ALA A 463 -7.72 19.77 -32.09
CA ALA A 463 -8.04 18.44 -32.58
C ALA A 463 -7.53 17.20 -31.82
#